data_8786686a1297c092253cef2d4de7cb60
#
_entry.id   8786686a1297c092253cef2d4de7cb60
#
_cell.length_a   1.000
_cell.length_b   1.000
_cell.length_c   1.000
_cell.angle_alpha   90.00
_cell.angle_beta   90.00
_cell.angle_gamma   90.00
#
_symmetry.space_group_name_H-M   'P 1'
#
loop_
_entity.id
_entity.type
_entity.pdbx_description
1 polymer ?
#
loop_
_entity_poly.entity_id
_entity_poly.type
_entity_poly.pdbx_seq_one_letter_code
_entity_poly.pdbx_strand_id
1 'polypeptide(L)'
;MSKEKNGESRKKQAKKTLEMPSIDLLEGELKQTQYKTRYGRVLRSTIFSLLVVAAVAVIIAVLLMPVLQISGNSMEDTLSDGDLVIALNNGKFKTGEVIGFYFNNGILVKRVIATSGDWVDIDSEGTVYVNGVRLDEPYISEKALGECNITLPYQVPDGKCFVMGDHRANSIDSRTTTVGCISGDKIVGKLLLRFWPLRSFGLIR
;
A
#
# COMPACT_ATOMS: atom_id res chain seq x y z
N MET A 1 -61.87 64.48 32.56
CA MET A 1 -61.03 65.17 31.57
C MET A 1 -59.68 64.47 31.56
N SER A 2 -59.52 63.37 30.84
CA SER A 2 -58.23 62.75 30.62
C SER A 2 -58.35 61.60 29.60
N LYS A 3 -58.61 61.91 28.31
CA LYS A 3 -58.66 60.94 27.21
C LYS A 3 -58.16 61.41 25.84
N GLU A 4 -57.54 62.58 25.76
CA GLU A 4 -57.19 63.16 24.45
C GLU A 4 -55.70 63.33 24.17
N LYS A 5 -54.79 62.86 25.03
CA LYS A 5 -53.35 63.00 24.80
C LYS A 5 -52.62 61.72 24.28
N ASN A 6 -53.30 60.60 24.06
CA ASN A 6 -52.64 59.39 23.66
C ASN A 6 -52.78 58.99 22.15
N GLY A 7 -53.45 59.86 21.39
CA GLY A 7 -53.70 59.63 19.95
C GLY A 7 -52.62 60.18 19.00
N GLU A 8 -51.91 61.22 19.43
CA GLU A 8 -50.95 61.93 18.55
C GLU A 8 -49.55 61.37 18.55
N SER A 9 -49.17 60.63 19.60
CA SER A 9 -47.83 59.97 19.65
C SER A 9 -47.67 58.75 18.80
N ARG A 10 -48.79 58.08 18.46
CA ARG A 10 -48.79 56.88 17.59
C ARG A 10 -48.76 57.13 16.09
N LYS A 11 -49.10 58.37 15.65
CA LYS A 11 -49.09 58.73 14.22
C LYS A 11 -47.77 59.29 13.72
N LYS A 12 -46.79 59.55 14.59
CA LYS A 12 -45.47 60.10 14.21
C LYS A 12 -44.41 59.01 13.94
N GLN A 13 -44.68 57.75 14.22
CA GLN A 13 -43.69 56.62 13.95
C GLN A 13 -43.91 55.91 12.61
N ALA A 14 -44.86 56.27 11.79
CA ALA A 14 -45.25 55.56 10.58
C ALA A 14 -44.86 56.24 9.25
N LYS A 15 -43.86 57.12 9.28
CA LYS A 15 -43.24 57.66 8.05
C LYS A 15 -41.74 57.56 8.09
N LYS A 16 -41.21 56.38 8.28
CA LYS A 16 -39.81 56.10 7.84
C LYS A 16 -39.97 55.95 6.30
N THR A 17 -39.70 57.04 5.61
CA THR A 17 -39.56 57.04 4.15
C THR A 17 -38.55 55.94 3.80
N LEU A 18 -39.01 54.89 3.15
CA LEU A 18 -38.12 53.94 2.52
C LEU A 18 -37.43 54.68 1.38
N GLU A 19 -36.31 55.32 1.68
CA GLU A 19 -35.40 55.80 0.64
C GLU A 19 -34.93 54.60 -0.14
N MET A 20 -35.41 54.46 -1.38
CA MET A 20 -34.93 53.45 -2.27
C MET A 20 -33.45 53.68 -2.51
N PRO A 21 -32.60 52.65 -2.25
CA PRO A 21 -31.16 52.81 -2.49
C PRO A 21 -30.90 53.14 -3.96
N SER A 22 -29.87 53.94 -4.22
CA SER A 22 -29.51 54.30 -5.59
C SER A 22 -29.20 53.05 -6.43
N ILE A 23 -29.52 53.12 -7.72
CA ILE A 23 -29.30 52.00 -8.66
C ILE A 23 -27.85 51.53 -8.60
N ASP A 24 -26.88 52.43 -8.46
CA ASP A 24 -25.44 52.11 -8.37
C ASP A 24 -25.08 51.27 -7.12
N LEU A 25 -25.71 51.53 -5.99
CA LEU A 25 -25.55 50.76 -4.76
C LEU A 25 -26.13 49.35 -4.91
N LEU A 26 -27.29 49.24 -5.53
CA LEU A 26 -27.93 47.94 -5.79
C LEU A 26 -27.13 47.09 -6.78
N GLU A 27 -26.59 47.72 -7.83
CA GLU A 27 -25.70 47.03 -8.79
C GLU A 27 -24.38 46.56 -8.13
N GLY A 28 -23.83 47.36 -7.25
CA GLY A 28 -22.64 47.03 -6.46
C GLY A 28 -22.87 45.82 -5.55
N GLU A 29 -23.98 45.82 -4.79
CA GLU A 29 -24.35 44.69 -3.94
C GLU A 29 -24.69 43.40 -4.75
N LEU A 30 -25.37 43.54 -5.88
CA LEU A 30 -25.65 42.43 -6.79
C LEU A 30 -24.37 41.82 -7.32
N LYS A 31 -23.43 42.64 -7.80
CA LYS A 31 -22.13 42.14 -8.30
C LYS A 31 -21.35 41.44 -7.18
N GLN A 32 -21.34 42.02 -5.98
CA GLN A 32 -20.62 41.44 -4.85
C GLN A 32 -21.24 40.11 -4.39
N THR A 33 -22.59 40.02 -4.37
CA THR A 33 -23.31 38.82 -3.99
C THR A 33 -23.16 37.71 -5.05
N GLN A 34 -23.24 38.07 -6.34
CA GLN A 34 -22.98 37.16 -7.44
C GLN A 34 -21.55 36.64 -7.42
N TYR A 35 -20.57 37.50 -7.13
CA TYR A 35 -19.18 37.07 -7.03
C TYR A 35 -18.96 36.09 -5.88
N LYS A 36 -19.50 36.38 -4.67
CA LYS A 36 -19.41 35.49 -3.51
C LYS A 36 -20.09 34.14 -3.74
N THR A 37 -21.27 34.13 -4.33
CA THR A 37 -22.01 32.88 -4.61
C THR A 37 -21.35 32.05 -5.72
N ARG A 38 -20.83 32.71 -6.75
CA ARG A 38 -20.11 32.05 -7.85
C ARG A 38 -18.79 31.46 -7.36
N TYR A 39 -18.03 32.23 -6.57
CA TYR A 39 -16.77 31.78 -5.95
C TYR A 39 -17.01 30.58 -5.00
N GLY A 40 -18.01 30.65 -4.13
CA GLY A 40 -18.36 29.57 -3.22
C GLY A 40 -18.78 28.28 -3.96
N ARG A 41 -19.49 28.41 -5.08
CA ARG A 41 -19.89 27.26 -5.90
C ARG A 41 -18.69 26.62 -6.61
N VAL A 42 -17.82 27.44 -7.20
CA VAL A 42 -16.60 26.98 -7.86
C VAL A 42 -15.69 26.29 -6.83
N LEU A 43 -15.44 26.93 -5.68
CA LEU A 43 -14.63 26.37 -4.61
C LEU A 43 -15.16 25.02 -4.12
N ARG A 44 -16.47 24.93 -3.86
CA ARG A 44 -17.12 23.67 -3.44
C ARG A 44 -17.00 22.58 -4.50
N SER A 45 -17.21 22.92 -5.77
CA SER A 45 -17.04 21.99 -6.89
C SER A 45 -15.61 21.49 -7.02
N THR A 46 -14.62 22.39 -6.86
CA THR A 46 -13.21 22.03 -6.94
C THR A 46 -12.81 21.12 -5.76
N ILE A 47 -13.23 21.45 -4.53
CA ILE A 47 -12.97 20.59 -3.35
C ILE A 47 -13.61 19.21 -3.55
N PHE A 48 -14.85 19.15 -4.02
CA PHE A 48 -15.53 17.88 -4.26
C PHE A 48 -14.79 17.06 -5.34
N SER A 49 -14.38 17.68 -6.44
CA SER A 49 -13.59 17.02 -7.48
C SER A 49 -12.27 16.46 -6.94
N LEU A 50 -11.55 17.24 -6.13
CA LEU A 50 -10.30 16.79 -5.50
C LEU A 50 -10.53 15.61 -4.55
N LEU A 51 -11.63 15.64 -3.76
CA LEU A 51 -11.99 14.53 -2.87
C LEU A 51 -12.30 13.25 -3.65
N VAL A 52 -13.03 13.36 -4.77
CA VAL A 52 -13.33 12.21 -5.63
C VAL A 52 -12.05 11.61 -6.21
N VAL A 53 -11.16 12.46 -6.76
CA VAL A 53 -9.87 12.00 -7.30
C VAL A 53 -9.03 11.33 -6.23
N ALA A 54 -8.95 11.92 -5.04
CA ALA A 54 -8.21 11.35 -3.90
C ALA A 54 -8.81 9.99 -3.48
N ALA A 55 -10.14 9.88 -3.38
CA ALA A 55 -10.80 8.63 -3.03
C ALA A 55 -10.54 7.52 -4.06
N VAL A 56 -10.61 7.84 -5.36
CA VAL A 56 -10.28 6.89 -6.42
C VAL A 56 -8.82 6.46 -6.36
N ALA A 57 -7.91 7.41 -6.14
CA ALA A 57 -6.48 7.09 -6.00
C ALA A 57 -6.20 6.15 -4.82
N VAL A 58 -6.86 6.37 -3.67
CA VAL A 58 -6.76 5.49 -2.48
C VAL A 58 -7.30 4.10 -2.79
N ILE A 59 -8.45 3.99 -3.45
CA ILE A 59 -9.03 2.69 -3.83
C ILE A 59 -8.06 1.92 -4.74
N ILE A 60 -7.50 2.57 -5.75
CA ILE A 60 -6.53 1.97 -6.66
C ILE A 60 -5.29 1.52 -5.87
N ALA A 61 -4.76 2.36 -4.99
CA ALA A 61 -3.60 2.03 -4.17
C ALA A 61 -3.85 0.80 -3.30
N VAL A 62 -4.98 0.73 -2.59
CA VAL A 62 -5.34 -0.41 -1.72
C VAL A 62 -5.53 -1.71 -2.52
N LEU A 63 -6.09 -1.63 -3.73
CA LEU A 63 -6.30 -2.82 -4.57
C LEU A 63 -5.00 -3.36 -5.18
N LEU A 64 -4.05 -2.48 -5.54
CA LEU A 64 -2.80 -2.87 -6.20
C LEU A 64 -1.63 -3.09 -5.25
N MET A 65 -1.70 -2.55 -4.03
CA MET A 65 -0.61 -2.55 -3.06
C MET A 65 -1.07 -3.11 -1.71
N PRO A 66 -1.27 -4.45 -1.62
CA PRO A 66 -1.64 -5.05 -0.35
C PRO A 66 -0.55 -4.83 0.71
N VAL A 67 -1.00 -4.52 1.92
CA VAL A 67 -0.14 -4.38 3.09
C VAL A 67 -0.12 -5.72 3.81
N LEU A 68 1.08 -6.22 4.09
CA LEU A 68 1.30 -7.47 4.82
C LEU A 68 2.02 -7.18 6.14
N GLN A 69 1.63 -7.89 7.19
CA GLN A 69 2.38 -7.94 8.44
C GLN A 69 3.23 -9.21 8.45
N ILE A 70 4.52 -9.04 8.67
CA ILE A 70 5.47 -10.16 8.81
C ILE A 70 5.24 -10.83 10.14
N SER A 71 5.20 -12.15 10.15
CA SER A 71 5.16 -12.96 11.36
C SER A 71 6.20 -14.07 11.30
N GLY A 72 6.95 -14.21 12.38
CA GLY A 72 8.04 -15.18 12.50
C GLY A 72 9.39 -14.64 12.03
N ASN A 73 10.40 -15.50 12.13
CA ASN A 73 11.82 -15.14 11.98
C ASN A 73 12.49 -15.76 10.74
N SER A 74 11.74 -16.40 9.85
CA SER A 74 12.32 -17.11 8.69
C SER A 74 12.95 -16.19 7.63
N MET A 75 12.70 -14.88 7.72
CA MET A 75 13.27 -13.84 6.87
C MET A 75 14.19 -12.89 7.66
N GLU A 76 14.61 -13.30 8.87
CA GLU A 76 15.58 -12.53 9.68
C GLU A 76 16.86 -12.29 8.91
N ASP A 77 17.42 -11.21 9.25
CA ASP A 77 18.26 -10.20 8.68
C ASP A 77 17.55 -9.23 7.73
N THR A 78 16.69 -9.69 6.83
CA THR A 78 15.99 -8.79 5.91
C THR A 78 14.70 -8.21 6.51
N LEU A 79 13.87 -9.07 7.12
CA LEU A 79 12.57 -8.71 7.69
C LEU A 79 12.41 -9.34 9.07
N SER A 80 11.92 -8.54 10.03
CA SER A 80 11.68 -8.96 11.40
C SER A 80 10.20 -9.16 11.69
N ASP A 81 9.92 -9.94 12.73
CA ASP A 81 8.55 -10.11 13.24
C ASP A 81 7.91 -8.76 13.58
N GLY A 82 6.66 -8.57 13.14
CA GLY A 82 5.90 -7.33 13.33
C GLY A 82 6.14 -6.25 12.27
N ASP A 83 7.07 -6.44 11.31
CA ASP A 83 7.28 -5.49 10.22
C ASP A 83 6.01 -5.37 9.36
N LEU A 84 5.65 -4.14 8.97
CA LEU A 84 4.61 -3.87 7.99
C LEU A 84 5.23 -3.52 6.64
N VAL A 85 4.86 -4.28 5.62
CA VAL A 85 5.44 -4.17 4.29
C VAL A 85 4.36 -3.99 3.22
N ILE A 86 4.71 -3.27 2.18
CA ILE A 86 3.86 -3.09 1.00
C ILE A 86 4.32 -4.07 -0.08
N ALA A 87 3.39 -4.88 -0.58
CA ALA A 87 3.61 -5.73 -1.72
C ALA A 87 3.02 -5.13 -3.00
N LEU A 88 3.56 -5.50 -4.16
CA LEU A 88 3.04 -5.14 -5.47
C LEU A 88 2.86 -6.41 -6.31
N ASN A 89 1.66 -6.61 -6.79
CA ASN A 89 1.38 -7.70 -7.73
C ASN A 89 1.52 -7.21 -9.18
N ASN A 90 2.65 -7.49 -9.80
CA ASN A 90 2.89 -7.19 -11.21
C ASN A 90 3.07 -8.45 -12.08
N GLY A 91 2.84 -9.64 -11.50
CA GLY A 91 2.91 -10.93 -12.21
C GLY A 91 4.29 -11.35 -12.68
N LYS A 92 5.35 -10.60 -12.40
CA LYS A 92 6.73 -10.91 -12.80
C LYS A 92 7.64 -10.91 -11.59
N PHE A 93 8.34 -12.01 -11.39
CA PHE A 93 9.26 -12.20 -10.27
C PHE A 93 10.63 -12.62 -10.80
N LYS A 94 11.68 -12.12 -10.15
CA LYS A 94 13.08 -12.40 -10.51
C LYS A 94 13.80 -12.99 -9.32
N THR A 95 14.87 -13.72 -9.60
CA THR A 95 15.83 -14.18 -8.60
C THR A 95 16.30 -13.01 -7.74
N GLY A 96 16.35 -13.20 -6.42
CA GLY A 96 16.69 -12.20 -5.41
C GLY A 96 15.50 -11.41 -4.87
N GLU A 97 14.34 -11.41 -5.50
CA GLU A 97 13.16 -10.68 -5.02
C GLU A 97 12.45 -11.41 -3.87
N VAL A 98 11.97 -10.66 -2.88
CA VAL A 98 11.17 -11.21 -1.78
C VAL A 98 9.70 -11.17 -2.18
N ILE A 99 9.01 -12.31 -2.05
CA ILE A 99 7.60 -12.46 -2.41
C ILE A 99 6.76 -12.96 -1.25
N GLY A 100 5.49 -12.53 -1.21
CA GLY A 100 4.45 -13.14 -0.38
C GLY A 100 3.57 -14.04 -1.23
N PHE A 101 3.24 -15.23 -0.72
CA PHE A 101 2.39 -16.19 -1.43
C PHE A 101 1.46 -16.93 -0.47
N TYR A 102 0.31 -17.38 -1.00
CA TYR A 102 -0.65 -18.17 -0.23
C TYR A 102 -0.12 -19.57 0.03
N PHE A 103 -0.12 -19.97 1.28
CA PHE A 103 0.24 -21.32 1.73
C PHE A 103 -0.69 -21.73 2.87
N ASN A 104 -1.40 -22.86 2.68
CA ASN A 104 -2.45 -23.30 3.60
C ASN A 104 -3.45 -22.14 3.87
N ASN A 105 -3.64 -21.75 5.13
CA ASN A 105 -4.56 -20.70 5.54
C ASN A 105 -3.88 -19.33 5.78
N GLY A 106 -2.65 -19.14 5.29
CA GLY A 106 -1.87 -17.93 5.54
C GLY A 106 -1.08 -17.46 4.33
N ILE A 107 -0.29 -16.43 4.56
CA ILE A 107 0.67 -15.90 3.59
C ILE A 107 2.07 -16.14 4.15
N LEU A 108 2.89 -16.87 3.38
CA LEU A 108 4.31 -16.99 3.66
C LEU A 108 5.10 -15.96 2.86
N VAL A 109 6.19 -15.50 3.45
CA VAL A 109 7.14 -14.59 2.80
C VAL A 109 8.47 -15.30 2.66
N LYS A 110 9.00 -15.34 1.44
CA LYS A 110 10.27 -15.99 1.09
C LYS A 110 10.94 -15.24 -0.05
N ARG A 111 12.24 -15.51 -0.25
CA ARG A 111 13.02 -14.98 -1.37
C ARG A 111 13.03 -15.94 -2.53
N VAL A 112 12.85 -15.39 -3.74
CA VAL A 112 12.98 -16.16 -4.99
C VAL A 112 14.46 -16.45 -5.24
N ILE A 113 14.80 -17.73 -5.32
CA ILE A 113 16.15 -18.23 -5.58
C ILE A 113 16.34 -18.58 -7.05
N ALA A 114 15.31 -19.23 -7.62
CA ALA A 114 15.35 -19.66 -9.01
C ALA A 114 13.94 -19.62 -9.62
N THR A 115 13.88 -19.52 -10.94
CA THR A 115 12.64 -19.42 -11.70
C THR A 115 12.45 -20.64 -12.61
N SER A 116 11.33 -20.71 -13.30
CA SER A 116 10.95 -21.80 -14.19
C SER A 116 12.11 -22.25 -15.10
N GLY A 117 12.40 -23.55 -15.09
CA GLY A 117 13.44 -24.17 -15.89
C GLY A 117 14.84 -24.19 -15.29
N ASP A 118 15.10 -23.34 -14.29
CA ASP A 118 16.42 -23.29 -13.62
C ASP A 118 16.70 -24.59 -12.82
N TRP A 119 17.96 -24.93 -12.72
CA TRP A 119 18.45 -25.99 -11.85
C TRP A 119 19.01 -25.40 -10.56
N VAL A 120 18.53 -25.88 -9.42
CA VAL A 120 19.00 -25.49 -8.09
C VAL A 120 19.78 -26.64 -7.48
N ASP A 121 20.98 -26.34 -7.00
CA ASP A 121 21.78 -27.23 -6.18
C ASP A 121 22.20 -26.54 -4.90
N ILE A 122 22.33 -27.29 -3.81
CA ILE A 122 22.70 -26.77 -2.51
C ILE A 122 23.69 -27.76 -1.88
N ASP A 123 24.88 -27.29 -1.54
CA ASP A 123 25.89 -28.13 -0.91
C ASP A 123 25.61 -28.34 0.60
N SER A 124 26.40 -29.19 1.22
CA SER A 124 26.30 -29.51 2.66
C SER A 124 26.53 -28.31 3.57
N GLU A 125 27.22 -27.29 3.09
CA GLU A 125 27.47 -26.04 3.81
C GLU A 125 26.34 -25.02 3.61
N GLY A 126 25.34 -25.31 2.76
CA GLY A 126 24.21 -24.44 2.45
C GLY A 126 24.52 -23.40 1.38
N THR A 127 25.61 -23.57 0.60
CA THR A 127 25.87 -22.70 -0.55
C THR A 127 24.95 -23.08 -1.70
N VAL A 128 24.26 -22.09 -2.26
CA VAL A 128 23.29 -22.28 -3.33
C VAL A 128 23.95 -22.05 -4.69
N TYR A 129 23.63 -22.93 -5.63
CA TYR A 129 24.03 -22.84 -7.03
C TYR A 129 22.77 -22.84 -7.91
N VAL A 130 22.73 -21.93 -8.87
CA VAL A 130 21.64 -21.87 -9.88
C VAL A 130 22.30 -22.08 -11.25
N ASN A 131 21.87 -23.11 -11.98
CA ASN A 131 22.43 -23.50 -13.26
C ASN A 131 23.96 -23.73 -13.20
N GLY A 132 24.45 -24.27 -12.07
CA GLY A 132 25.86 -24.53 -11.82
C GLY A 132 26.69 -23.28 -11.42
N VAL A 133 26.07 -22.11 -11.35
CA VAL A 133 26.73 -20.86 -10.92
C VAL A 133 26.38 -20.58 -9.47
N ARG A 134 27.40 -20.34 -8.64
CA ARG A 134 27.19 -19.96 -7.24
C ARG A 134 26.39 -18.67 -7.16
N LEU A 135 25.30 -18.69 -6.39
CA LEU A 135 24.47 -17.52 -6.14
C LEU A 135 25.19 -16.58 -5.17
N ASP A 136 25.22 -15.27 -5.50
CA ASP A 136 25.67 -14.22 -4.59
C ASP A 136 24.51 -13.82 -3.68
N GLU A 137 24.72 -13.98 -2.37
CA GLU A 137 23.65 -13.86 -1.37
C GLU A 137 24.08 -12.92 -0.22
N PRO A 138 24.25 -11.61 -0.50
CA PRO A 138 24.70 -10.64 0.50
C PRO A 138 23.66 -10.38 1.60
N TYR A 139 22.45 -10.91 1.45
CA TYR A 139 21.31 -10.72 2.34
C TYR A 139 21.22 -11.77 3.46
N ILE A 140 22.07 -12.79 3.45
CA ILE A 140 22.12 -13.80 4.52
C ILE A 140 23.38 -13.59 5.38
N SER A 141 23.23 -13.72 6.68
CA SER A 141 24.36 -13.68 7.63
C SER A 141 25.02 -15.03 7.78
N GLU A 142 24.22 -16.11 7.73
CA GLU A 142 24.70 -17.49 7.94
C GLU A 142 24.11 -18.43 6.88
N LYS A 143 25.00 -19.25 6.29
CA LYS A 143 24.61 -20.32 5.38
C LYS A 143 24.27 -21.57 6.17
N ALA A 144 23.24 -22.26 5.75
CA ALA A 144 22.88 -23.58 6.26
C ALA A 144 22.06 -24.32 5.25
N LEU A 145 22.25 -25.64 5.12
CA LEU A 145 21.38 -26.48 4.33
C LEU A 145 19.95 -26.49 4.90
N GLY A 146 19.81 -26.39 6.24
CA GLY A 146 18.53 -26.40 6.92
C GLY A 146 17.76 -27.70 6.70
N GLU A 147 16.43 -27.63 6.82
CA GLU A 147 15.58 -28.78 6.51
C GLU A 147 15.45 -28.93 4.99
N CYS A 148 16.05 -30.00 4.43
CA CYS A 148 16.04 -30.31 3.02
C CYS A 148 15.71 -31.78 2.82
N ASN A 149 14.55 -32.08 2.22
CA ASN A 149 14.10 -33.45 1.92
C ASN A 149 13.79 -33.67 0.44
N ILE A 150 14.20 -32.74 -0.42
CA ILE A 150 14.14 -32.91 -1.90
C ILE A 150 15.45 -33.50 -2.40
N THR A 151 15.39 -34.10 -3.60
CA THR A 151 16.58 -34.56 -4.28
C THR A 151 17.26 -33.42 -5.03
N LEU A 152 18.53 -33.19 -4.75
CA LEU A 152 19.34 -32.16 -5.41
C LEU A 152 20.28 -32.84 -6.44
N PRO A 153 20.62 -32.20 -7.58
CA PRO A 153 20.08 -30.91 -8.03
C PRO A 153 18.59 -31.03 -8.45
N TYR A 154 17.82 -29.97 -8.21
CA TYR A 154 16.38 -29.91 -8.42
C TYR A 154 16.03 -28.93 -9.55
N GLN A 155 15.30 -29.41 -10.57
CA GLN A 155 14.82 -28.50 -11.63
C GLN A 155 13.49 -27.85 -11.24
N VAL A 156 13.42 -26.53 -11.36
CA VAL A 156 12.21 -25.75 -11.09
C VAL A 156 11.18 -26.02 -12.20
N PRO A 157 9.98 -26.54 -11.86
CA PRO A 157 8.95 -26.82 -12.86
C PRO A 157 8.45 -25.53 -13.57
N ASP A 158 7.89 -25.71 -14.77
CA ASP A 158 7.34 -24.62 -15.54
C ASP A 158 6.26 -23.84 -14.79
N GLY A 159 6.32 -22.52 -14.90
CA GLY A 159 5.38 -21.59 -14.24
C GLY A 159 5.54 -21.48 -12.72
N LYS A 160 6.61 -22.07 -12.15
CA LYS A 160 6.88 -22.02 -10.71
C LYS A 160 8.20 -21.32 -10.40
N CYS A 161 8.38 -20.98 -9.13
CA CYS A 161 9.65 -20.49 -8.61
C CYS A 161 10.07 -21.29 -7.37
N PHE A 162 11.37 -21.42 -7.18
CA PHE A 162 12.00 -21.98 -5.99
C PHE A 162 12.29 -20.85 -5.02
N VAL A 163 11.83 -20.98 -3.79
CA VAL A 163 11.96 -19.93 -2.78
C VAL A 163 12.64 -20.44 -1.53
N MET A 164 13.43 -19.58 -0.87
CA MET A 164 14.05 -19.88 0.42
C MET A 164 13.87 -18.72 1.40
N GLY A 165 13.89 -19.04 2.69
CA GLY A 165 13.99 -18.00 3.73
C GLY A 165 15.42 -17.48 3.84
N ASP A 166 15.57 -16.23 4.29
CA ASP A 166 16.90 -15.65 4.50
C ASP A 166 17.56 -16.26 5.75
N HIS A 167 16.79 -16.58 6.79
CA HIS A 167 17.25 -17.39 7.92
C HIS A 167 17.31 -18.88 7.54
N ARG A 168 18.38 -19.27 6.87
CA ARG A 168 18.57 -20.58 6.23
C ARG A 168 18.36 -21.77 7.15
N ALA A 169 18.82 -21.70 8.38
CA ALA A 169 18.73 -22.78 9.35
C ALA A 169 17.29 -23.02 9.83
N ASN A 170 16.47 -21.97 9.87
CA ASN A 170 15.16 -22.00 10.53
C ASN A 170 14.02 -21.58 9.58
N SER A 171 14.05 -22.06 8.36
CA SER A 171 13.02 -21.76 7.34
C SER A 171 12.46 -23.03 6.73
N ILE A 172 11.13 -23.14 6.77
CA ILE A 172 10.38 -24.13 5.97
C ILE A 172 10.04 -23.46 4.63
N ASP A 173 10.59 -24.01 3.53
CA ASP A 173 10.53 -23.42 2.19
C ASP A 173 10.61 -24.47 1.09
N SER A 174 11.01 -24.11 -0.13
CA SER A 174 11.04 -25.02 -1.28
C SER A 174 12.03 -26.19 -1.15
N ARG A 175 12.94 -26.16 -0.18
CA ARG A 175 13.80 -27.28 0.18
C ARG A 175 13.02 -28.46 0.76
N THR A 176 11.79 -28.22 1.20
CA THR A 176 10.92 -29.27 1.72
C THR A 176 9.76 -29.56 0.75
N THR A 177 9.40 -30.83 0.63
CA THR A 177 8.25 -31.27 -0.18
C THR A 177 6.93 -30.73 0.33
N THR A 178 6.88 -30.28 1.60
CA THR A 178 5.70 -29.66 2.21
C THR A 178 5.33 -28.35 1.53
N VAL A 179 6.32 -27.51 1.23
CA VAL A 179 6.13 -26.22 0.54
C VAL A 179 6.30 -26.39 -0.97
N GLY A 180 7.40 -27.02 -1.39
CA GLY A 180 7.75 -27.20 -2.79
C GLY A 180 7.91 -25.90 -3.55
N CYS A 181 7.94 -25.96 -4.88
CA CYS A 181 7.97 -24.77 -5.75
C CYS A 181 6.62 -24.08 -5.81
N ILE A 182 6.65 -22.75 -5.79
CA ILE A 182 5.46 -21.89 -5.72
C ILE A 182 5.00 -21.53 -7.13
N SER A 183 3.73 -21.79 -7.41
CA SER A 183 3.09 -21.41 -8.67
C SER A 183 2.73 -19.92 -8.68
N GLY A 184 2.83 -19.28 -9.84
CA GLY A 184 2.61 -17.84 -10.01
C GLY A 184 1.22 -17.36 -9.56
N ASP A 185 0.19 -18.21 -9.70
CA ASP A 185 -1.19 -17.91 -9.25
C ASP A 185 -1.34 -17.81 -7.73
N LYS A 186 -0.43 -18.41 -6.96
CA LYS A 186 -0.42 -18.32 -5.50
C LYS A 186 0.29 -17.06 -4.98
N ILE A 187 1.00 -16.35 -5.83
CA ILE A 187 1.80 -15.20 -5.41
C ILE A 187 0.91 -13.98 -5.21
N VAL A 188 0.90 -13.45 -3.99
CA VAL A 188 0.21 -12.21 -3.61
C VAL A 188 0.89 -11.00 -4.23
N GLY A 189 2.23 -10.97 -4.21
CA GLY A 189 3.02 -9.93 -4.79
C GLY A 189 4.47 -9.93 -4.29
N LYS A 190 5.30 -9.11 -4.93
CA LYS A 190 6.67 -8.84 -4.51
C LYS A 190 6.67 -7.75 -3.45
N LEU A 191 7.42 -7.96 -2.39
CA LEU A 191 7.58 -6.97 -1.32
C LEU A 191 8.51 -5.86 -1.81
N LEU A 192 8.06 -4.61 -1.68
CA LEU A 192 8.80 -3.44 -2.17
C LEU A 192 9.35 -2.59 -1.05
N LEU A 193 8.53 -2.29 -0.07
CA LEU A 193 8.81 -1.27 0.93
C LEU A 193 8.39 -1.75 2.30
N ARG A 194 9.30 -1.68 3.29
CA ARG A 194 8.96 -1.73 4.70
C ARG A 194 8.68 -0.32 5.18
N PHE A 195 7.45 -0.06 5.65
CA PHE A 195 7.06 1.26 6.12
C PHE A 195 6.91 1.36 7.63
N TRP A 196 6.87 0.23 8.34
CA TRP A 196 6.90 0.18 9.79
C TRP A 196 7.78 -0.98 10.26
N PRO A 197 8.57 -0.80 11.32
CA PRO A 197 8.74 0.41 12.13
C PRO A 197 9.52 1.50 11.38
N LEU A 198 9.26 2.77 11.68
CA LEU A 198 9.88 3.92 11.00
C LEU A 198 11.41 3.92 11.06
N ARG A 199 11.99 3.34 12.13
CA ARG A 199 13.45 3.20 12.28
C ARG A 199 14.08 2.31 11.21
N SER A 200 13.30 1.41 10.62
CA SER A 200 13.74 0.45 9.60
C SER A 200 13.04 0.70 8.26
N PHE A 201 12.50 1.93 8.07
CA PHE A 201 11.87 2.32 6.81
C PHE A 201 12.84 2.19 5.64
N GLY A 202 12.44 1.49 4.58
CA GLY A 202 13.29 1.33 3.41
C GLY A 202 12.78 0.32 2.40
N LEU A 203 13.44 0.30 1.24
CA LEU A 203 13.19 -0.67 0.19
C LEU A 203 13.71 -2.05 0.61
N ILE A 204 12.94 -3.10 0.30
CA ILE A 204 13.32 -4.49 0.51
C ILE A 204 14.11 -4.94 -0.73
N ARG A 205 15.35 -5.39 -0.49
CA ARG A 205 16.28 -5.85 -1.52
C ARG A 205 16.71 -7.28 -1.28
#